data_c680e31e56342679cc7f2f49aa01a352
#
_entry.id   c680e31e56342679cc7f2f49aa01a352
#
_cell.length_a   1.000
_cell.length_b   1.000
_cell.length_c   1.000
_cell.angle_alpha   90.00
_cell.angle_beta   90.00
_cell.angle_gamma   90.00
#
_symmetry.space_group_name_H-M   'P 1'
#
loop_
_entity.id
_entity.type
_entity.pdbx_description
1 polymer ?
#
loop_
_entity_poly.entity_id
_entity_poly.type
_entity_poly.pdbx_seq_one_letter_code
_entity_poly.pdbx_strand_id
1 'polypeptide(L)'
;PGKSANPVPKPSHTWQTPQNTEWNSRIQERRVLRERFMPSTDLALVGGFQTAAGWGVTGLFGCCTALSLYSLFAGPDNSALIPSLIFAAFTIGGGILLKKGSKNRRLVRHFRQICTLIGTKEYISTKELCDSMHCEKGELLTDITTMIDKSMLRQGHLDENGTCLMVTNDCYDQYR
;
A
#
# COMPACT_ATOMS: atom_id res chain seq x y z
N PRO A 1 -1.90 -14.97 75.39
CA PRO A 1 -3.15 -14.90 74.68
C PRO A 1 -2.91 -14.23 73.32
N GLY A 2 -2.73 -15.09 72.29
CA GLY A 2 -2.49 -14.68 70.92
C GLY A 2 -3.80 -14.33 70.23
N LYS A 3 -3.93 -13.11 69.73
CA LYS A 3 -5.03 -12.72 68.86
C LYS A 3 -4.76 -13.30 67.47
N SER A 4 -5.61 -14.27 67.11
CA SER A 4 -5.73 -14.78 65.74
C SER A 4 -6.20 -13.62 64.83
N ALA A 5 -5.34 -13.17 63.91
CA ALA A 5 -5.73 -12.26 62.88
C ALA A 5 -6.57 -13.01 61.82
N ASN A 6 -7.83 -12.63 61.67
CA ASN A 6 -8.69 -13.13 60.59
C ASN A 6 -8.07 -12.76 59.23
N PRO A 7 -7.99 -13.68 58.27
CA PRO A 7 -7.54 -13.35 56.92
C PRO A 7 -8.54 -12.43 56.24
N VAL A 8 -8.04 -11.31 55.78
CA VAL A 8 -8.82 -10.35 54.96
C VAL A 8 -9.27 -11.09 53.70
N PRO A 9 -10.57 -11.13 53.41
CA PRO A 9 -11.05 -11.73 52.16
C PRO A 9 -10.52 -10.99 50.95
N LYS A 10 -9.80 -11.70 50.08
CA LYS A 10 -9.38 -11.17 48.77
C LYS A 10 -10.63 -10.81 47.98
N PRO A 11 -10.71 -9.58 47.40
CA PRO A 11 -11.82 -9.21 46.54
C PRO A 11 -11.81 -10.11 45.29
N SER A 12 -12.79 -11.03 45.22
CA SER A 12 -12.96 -12.00 44.12
C SER A 12 -13.78 -11.43 42.93
N HIS A 13 -13.91 -10.13 42.81
CA HIS A 13 -14.60 -9.51 41.68
C HIS A 13 -13.62 -8.65 40.89
N THR A 14 -13.05 -9.24 39.84
CA THR A 14 -12.50 -8.50 38.72
C THR A 14 -13.69 -7.76 38.07
N TRP A 15 -13.87 -6.49 38.39
CA TRP A 15 -14.81 -5.63 37.71
C TRP A 15 -14.35 -5.49 36.26
N GLN A 16 -14.85 -6.35 35.38
CA GLN A 16 -14.74 -6.15 33.95
C GLN A 16 -15.69 -5.02 33.59
N THR A 17 -15.20 -3.80 33.61
CA THR A 17 -15.96 -2.67 33.08
C THR A 17 -16.24 -2.91 31.60
N PRO A 18 -17.44 -2.58 31.10
CA PRO A 18 -17.78 -2.73 29.68
C PRO A 18 -16.76 -2.08 28.73
N GLN A 19 -16.12 -1.00 29.16
CA GLN A 19 -15.03 -0.33 28.42
C GLN A 19 -13.79 -1.22 28.19
N ASN A 20 -13.46 -2.12 29.13
CA ASN A 20 -12.32 -3.04 28.96
C ASN A 20 -12.60 -4.11 27.91
N THR A 21 -13.84 -4.54 27.75
CA THR A 21 -14.23 -5.54 26.76
C THR A 21 -14.18 -4.97 25.35
N GLU A 22 -14.68 -3.75 25.16
CA GLU A 22 -14.63 -3.06 23.88
C GLU A 22 -13.19 -2.67 23.48
N TRP A 23 -12.39 -2.23 24.43
CA TRP A 23 -10.97 -1.93 24.21
C TRP A 23 -10.19 -3.18 23.82
N ASN A 24 -10.39 -4.29 24.50
CA ASN A 24 -9.74 -5.56 24.21
C ASN A 24 -10.15 -6.12 22.84
N SER A 25 -11.43 -6.01 22.46
CA SER A 25 -11.90 -6.42 21.14
C SER A 25 -11.23 -5.61 20.02
N ARG A 26 -11.13 -4.30 20.18
CA ARG A 26 -10.43 -3.42 19.23
C ARG A 26 -8.93 -3.71 19.12
N ILE A 27 -8.28 -4.09 20.21
CA ILE A 27 -6.85 -4.51 20.18
C ILE A 27 -6.69 -5.84 19.44
N GLN A 28 -7.55 -6.80 19.70
CA GLN A 28 -7.52 -8.10 19.01
C GLN A 28 -7.79 -7.93 17.51
N GLU A 29 -8.79 -7.14 17.13
CA GLU A 29 -9.07 -6.82 15.74
C GLU A 29 -7.85 -6.18 15.04
N ARG A 30 -7.19 -5.21 15.68
CA ARG A 30 -5.97 -4.59 15.15
C ARG A 30 -4.81 -5.58 15.04
N ARG A 31 -4.68 -6.55 15.95
CA ARG A 31 -3.65 -7.58 15.87
C ARG A 31 -3.88 -8.50 14.68
N VAL A 32 -5.10 -8.99 14.51
CA VAL A 32 -5.51 -9.84 13.38
C VAL A 32 -5.25 -9.12 12.05
N LEU A 33 -5.65 -7.85 11.93
CA LEU A 33 -5.39 -7.04 10.73
C LEU A 33 -3.88 -6.85 10.47
N ARG A 34 -3.08 -6.67 11.51
CA ARG A 34 -1.61 -6.54 11.37
C ARG A 34 -0.93 -7.84 10.94
N GLU A 35 -1.43 -8.98 11.36
CA GLU A 35 -0.91 -10.29 10.94
C GLU A 35 -1.25 -10.61 9.48
N ARG A 36 -2.45 -10.24 9.04
CA ARG A 36 -2.92 -10.45 7.66
C ARG A 36 -2.28 -9.49 6.66
N PHE A 37 -2.08 -8.24 7.05
CA PHE A 37 -1.64 -7.16 6.16
C PHE A 37 -0.29 -6.58 6.59
N MET A 38 0.58 -6.35 5.61
CA MET A 38 1.83 -5.64 5.86
C MET A 38 1.56 -4.12 6.01
N PRO A 39 2.25 -3.40 6.93
CA PRO A 39 2.12 -1.95 6.98
C PRO A 39 2.53 -1.33 5.64
N SER A 40 1.59 -0.67 4.96
CA SER A 40 1.79 -0.05 3.65
C SER A 40 2.62 1.24 3.68
N THR A 41 3.15 1.61 4.86
CA THR A 41 3.90 2.85 5.09
C THR A 41 5.15 2.95 4.24
N ASP A 42 5.93 1.87 4.14
CA ASP A 42 7.19 1.88 3.41
C ASP A 42 6.97 2.05 1.90
N LEU A 43 5.98 1.36 1.35
CA LEU A 43 5.63 1.48 -0.06
C LEU A 43 5.02 2.86 -0.40
N ALA A 44 4.23 3.43 0.52
CA ALA A 44 3.66 4.78 0.36
C ALA A 44 4.75 5.85 0.40
N LEU A 45 5.74 5.72 1.30
CA LEU A 45 6.89 6.61 1.38
C LEU A 45 7.76 6.51 0.12
N VAL A 46 8.08 5.30 -0.32
CA VAL A 46 8.85 5.08 -1.55
C VAL A 46 8.12 5.64 -2.77
N GLY A 47 6.82 5.38 -2.92
CA GLY A 47 6.01 5.92 -4.03
C GLY A 47 5.90 7.45 -3.97
N GLY A 48 5.81 8.03 -2.77
CA GLY A 48 5.81 9.48 -2.54
C GLY A 48 7.13 10.12 -2.93
N PHE A 49 8.22 9.57 -2.44
CA PHE A 49 9.57 10.05 -2.75
C PHE A 49 9.91 9.91 -4.24
N GLN A 50 9.61 8.77 -4.86
CA GLN A 50 9.81 8.57 -6.30
C GLN A 50 9.04 9.59 -7.16
N THR A 51 7.82 9.92 -6.77
CA THR A 51 7.04 10.91 -7.53
C THR A 51 7.61 12.31 -7.34
N ALA A 52 7.97 12.70 -6.13
CA ALA A 52 8.57 14.02 -5.84
C ALA A 52 9.92 14.17 -6.54
N ALA A 53 10.77 13.15 -6.45
CA ALA A 53 12.05 13.12 -7.16
C ALA A 53 11.85 13.16 -8.69
N GLY A 54 10.89 12.40 -9.22
CA GLY A 54 10.55 12.42 -10.65
C GLY A 54 10.11 13.80 -11.13
N TRP A 55 9.26 14.51 -10.40
CA TRP A 55 8.87 15.88 -10.72
C TRP A 55 10.04 16.86 -10.66
N GLY A 56 10.88 16.75 -9.62
CA GLY A 56 12.09 17.59 -9.49
C GLY A 56 13.05 17.40 -10.65
N VAL A 57 13.38 16.15 -10.98
CA VAL A 57 14.28 15.82 -12.10
C VAL A 57 13.66 16.26 -13.43
N THR A 58 12.43 15.86 -13.71
CA THR A 58 11.78 16.21 -14.99
C THR A 58 11.63 17.72 -15.17
N GLY A 59 11.24 18.45 -14.12
CA GLY A 59 11.05 19.90 -14.18
C GLY A 59 12.38 20.63 -14.41
N LEU A 60 13.41 20.31 -13.62
CA LEU A 60 14.71 20.96 -13.70
C LEU A 60 15.41 20.67 -15.04
N PHE A 61 15.53 19.38 -15.38
CA PHE A 61 16.22 18.98 -16.61
C PHE A 61 15.38 19.26 -17.86
N GLY A 62 14.05 19.23 -17.78
CA GLY A 62 13.17 19.64 -18.86
C GLY A 62 13.34 21.12 -19.22
N CYS A 63 13.44 21.99 -18.20
CA CYS A 63 13.74 23.41 -18.42
C CYS A 63 15.12 23.62 -19.07
N CYS A 64 16.14 22.91 -18.58
CA CYS A 64 17.51 22.97 -19.17
C CYS A 64 17.50 22.46 -20.61
N THR A 65 16.76 21.38 -20.90
CA THR A 65 16.62 20.86 -22.28
C THR A 65 15.98 21.90 -23.22
N ALA A 66 14.90 22.55 -22.77
CA ALA A 66 14.21 23.57 -23.54
C ALA A 66 15.12 24.77 -23.85
N LEU A 67 15.90 25.25 -22.85
CA LEU A 67 16.86 26.33 -23.03
C LEU A 67 18.00 25.93 -23.98
N SER A 68 18.54 24.70 -23.87
CA SER A 68 19.57 24.19 -24.75
C SER A 68 19.08 24.05 -26.20
N LEU A 69 17.86 23.58 -26.40
CA LEU A 69 17.23 23.53 -27.73
C LEU A 69 17.01 24.93 -28.32
N TYR A 70 16.56 25.87 -27.50
CA TYR A 70 16.39 27.28 -27.94
C TYR A 70 17.74 27.85 -28.42
N SER A 71 18.86 27.58 -27.71
CA SER A 71 20.18 28.08 -28.10
C SER A 71 20.66 27.45 -29.41
N LEU A 72 20.30 26.19 -29.71
CA LEU A 72 20.60 25.56 -31.03
C LEU A 72 19.88 26.22 -32.19
N PHE A 73 18.66 26.73 -31.98
CA PHE A 73 17.90 27.46 -33.03
C PHE A 73 18.31 28.92 -33.14
N ALA A 74 18.85 29.53 -32.09
CA ALA A 74 19.20 30.94 -32.04
C ALA A 74 20.63 31.23 -32.50
N GLY A 75 21.54 30.23 -32.58
CA GLY A 75 22.90 30.44 -32.95
C GLY A 75 23.48 29.35 -33.87
N PRO A 76 24.56 29.66 -34.64
CA PRO A 76 25.20 28.70 -35.57
C PRO A 76 26.06 27.63 -34.87
N ASP A 77 26.21 27.69 -33.56
CA ASP A 77 27.16 26.86 -32.83
C ASP A 77 26.56 25.53 -32.38
N ASN A 78 27.09 24.43 -32.89
CA ASN A 78 26.69 23.07 -32.52
C ASN A 78 27.20 22.62 -31.13
N SER A 79 27.82 23.52 -30.37
CA SER A 79 28.38 23.20 -29.03
C SER A 79 27.29 22.80 -27.99
N ALA A 80 26.04 23.21 -28.21
CA ALA A 80 24.88 22.88 -27.33
C ALA A 80 24.31 21.47 -27.61
N LEU A 81 24.73 20.73 -28.63
CA LEU A 81 24.19 19.39 -28.96
C LEU A 81 24.45 18.36 -27.84
N ILE A 82 25.68 18.28 -27.36
CA ILE A 82 26.08 17.31 -26.33
C ILE A 82 25.31 17.55 -25.02
N PRO A 83 25.28 18.75 -24.44
CA PRO A 83 24.53 19.00 -23.22
C PRO A 83 22.99 18.79 -23.42
N SER A 84 22.44 19.11 -24.60
CA SER A 84 21.03 18.91 -24.86
C SER A 84 20.63 17.41 -24.86
N LEU A 85 21.48 16.53 -25.41
CA LEU A 85 21.28 15.08 -25.37
C LEU A 85 21.32 14.53 -23.94
N ILE A 86 22.27 15.01 -23.11
CA ILE A 86 22.37 14.61 -21.71
C ILE A 86 21.12 15.03 -20.93
N PHE A 87 20.68 16.27 -21.08
CA PHE A 87 19.48 16.75 -20.39
C PHE A 87 18.20 16.04 -20.87
N ALA A 88 18.10 15.71 -22.16
CA ALA A 88 17.00 14.92 -22.69
C ALA A 88 16.95 13.51 -22.06
N ALA A 89 18.10 12.84 -21.90
CA ALA A 89 18.18 11.54 -21.25
C ALA A 89 17.70 11.59 -19.78
N PHE A 90 18.10 12.63 -19.02
CA PHE A 90 17.61 12.84 -17.64
C PHE A 90 16.12 13.14 -17.58
N THR A 91 15.60 13.91 -18.55
CA THR A 91 14.17 14.21 -18.64
C THR A 91 13.35 12.94 -18.88
N ILE A 92 13.79 12.06 -19.78
CA ILE A 92 13.16 10.77 -20.05
C ILE A 92 13.22 9.87 -18.80
N GLY A 93 14.39 9.80 -18.15
CA GLY A 93 14.56 9.07 -16.90
C GLY A 93 13.61 9.53 -15.79
N GLY A 94 13.46 10.85 -15.62
CA GLY A 94 12.49 11.46 -14.70
C GLY A 94 11.05 11.06 -15.02
N GLY A 95 10.67 11.03 -16.29
CA GLY A 95 9.34 10.60 -16.75
C GLY A 95 9.05 9.13 -16.41
N ILE A 96 10.05 8.24 -16.55
CA ILE A 96 9.92 6.83 -16.15
C ILE A 96 9.72 6.70 -14.64
N LEU A 97 10.45 7.47 -13.83
CA LEU A 97 10.29 7.51 -12.37
C LEU A 97 8.90 8.00 -11.97
N LEU A 98 8.37 9.02 -12.63
CA LEU A 98 6.99 9.52 -12.42
C LEU A 98 5.96 8.43 -12.68
N LYS A 99 6.06 7.73 -13.81
CA LYS A 99 5.14 6.64 -14.17
C LYS A 99 5.19 5.50 -13.15
N LYS A 100 6.38 5.09 -12.73
CA LYS A 100 6.58 4.05 -11.71
C LYS A 100 6.05 4.48 -10.34
N GLY A 101 6.32 5.72 -9.93
CA GLY A 101 5.84 6.30 -8.67
C GLY A 101 4.32 6.40 -8.63
N SER A 102 3.68 6.83 -9.72
CA SER A 102 2.22 6.90 -9.86
C SER A 102 1.57 5.51 -9.73
N LYS A 103 2.14 4.48 -10.38
CA LYS A 103 1.66 3.09 -10.28
C LYS A 103 1.74 2.58 -8.82
N ASN A 104 2.84 2.85 -8.13
CA ASN A 104 2.99 2.44 -6.73
C ASN A 104 1.98 3.16 -5.82
N ARG A 105 1.70 4.44 -6.03
CA ARG A 105 0.68 5.18 -5.27
C ARG A 105 -0.72 4.62 -5.49
N ARG A 106 -1.08 4.26 -6.72
CA ARG A 106 -2.36 3.61 -7.03
C ARG A 106 -2.48 2.29 -6.29
N LEU A 107 -1.44 1.46 -6.37
CA LEU A 107 -1.41 0.16 -5.69
C LEU A 107 -1.63 0.29 -4.17
N VAL A 108 -0.97 1.25 -3.51
CA VAL A 108 -1.15 1.51 -2.08
C VAL A 108 -2.56 2.00 -1.77
N ARG A 109 -3.16 2.81 -2.63
CA ARG A 109 -4.55 3.27 -2.47
C ARG A 109 -5.52 2.10 -2.55
N HIS A 110 -5.41 1.26 -3.60
CA HIS A 110 -6.23 0.06 -3.76
C HIS A 110 -6.04 -0.90 -2.59
N PHE A 111 -4.81 -1.11 -2.13
CA PHE A 111 -4.53 -1.93 -0.95
C PHE A 111 -5.28 -1.44 0.29
N ARG A 112 -5.25 -0.14 0.59
CA ARG A 112 -5.99 0.42 1.73
C ARG A 112 -7.51 0.24 1.59
N GLN A 113 -8.05 0.44 0.39
CA GLN A 113 -9.48 0.22 0.11
C GLN A 113 -9.84 -1.25 0.31
N ILE A 114 -9.05 -2.19 -0.23
CA ILE A 114 -9.23 -3.62 -0.06
C ILE A 114 -9.19 -3.99 1.42
N CYS A 115 -8.20 -3.53 2.19
CA CYS A 115 -8.12 -3.77 3.63
C CYS A 115 -9.35 -3.26 4.39
N THR A 116 -9.89 -2.10 4.00
CA THR A 116 -11.10 -1.53 4.61
C THR A 116 -12.34 -2.34 4.27
N LEU A 117 -12.48 -2.80 3.02
CA LEU A 117 -13.63 -3.59 2.56
C LEU A 117 -13.63 -5.01 3.14
N ILE A 118 -12.46 -5.62 3.25
CA ILE A 118 -12.30 -6.95 3.84
C ILE A 118 -12.60 -6.89 5.34
N GLY A 119 -12.01 -5.92 6.06
CA GLY A 119 -12.16 -5.82 7.51
C GLY A 119 -11.83 -7.13 8.21
N THR A 120 -12.84 -7.75 8.85
CA THR A 120 -12.72 -9.04 9.56
C THR A 120 -13.14 -10.24 8.72
N LYS A 121 -13.61 -10.05 7.48
CA LYS A 121 -14.00 -11.15 6.58
C LYS A 121 -12.78 -12.02 6.26
N GLU A 122 -13.01 -13.30 6.01
CA GLU A 122 -11.96 -14.24 5.62
C GLU A 122 -11.80 -14.35 4.10
N TYR A 123 -12.85 -14.00 3.36
CA TYR A 123 -12.86 -13.94 1.91
C TYR A 123 -13.78 -12.83 1.42
N ILE A 124 -13.55 -12.39 0.19
CA ILE A 124 -14.39 -11.40 -0.49
C ILE A 124 -14.45 -11.72 -2.00
N SER A 125 -15.62 -11.54 -2.60
CA SER A 125 -15.77 -11.71 -4.04
C SER A 125 -15.07 -10.59 -4.81
N THR A 126 -14.35 -10.96 -5.88
CA THR A 126 -13.73 -9.98 -6.79
C THR A 126 -14.77 -9.04 -7.39
N LYS A 127 -16.00 -9.53 -7.62
CA LYS A 127 -17.10 -8.68 -8.10
C LYS A 127 -17.47 -7.61 -7.09
N GLU A 128 -17.64 -7.97 -5.82
CA GLU A 128 -17.92 -7.02 -4.72
C GLU A 128 -16.83 -5.95 -4.60
N LEU A 129 -15.56 -6.36 -4.76
CA LEU A 129 -14.44 -5.43 -4.79
C LEU A 129 -14.49 -4.47 -5.98
N CYS A 130 -14.73 -4.98 -7.19
CA CYS A 130 -14.84 -4.15 -8.40
C CYS A 130 -15.98 -3.12 -8.27
N ASP A 131 -17.15 -3.56 -7.80
CA ASP A 131 -18.33 -2.70 -7.64
C ASP A 131 -18.05 -1.59 -6.60
N SER A 132 -17.40 -1.95 -5.50
CA SER A 132 -17.07 -0.99 -4.42
C SER A 132 -15.93 -0.03 -4.78
N MET A 133 -14.97 -0.47 -5.57
CA MET A 133 -13.80 0.33 -5.96
C MET A 133 -13.98 1.04 -7.31
N HIS A 134 -15.09 0.76 -8.01
CA HIS A 134 -15.38 1.31 -9.35
C HIS A 134 -14.23 1.09 -10.35
N CYS A 135 -13.67 -0.14 -10.36
CA CYS A 135 -12.56 -0.50 -11.22
C CYS A 135 -12.87 -1.73 -12.07
N GLU A 136 -12.13 -1.89 -13.16
CA GLU A 136 -12.26 -3.04 -14.06
C GLU A 136 -11.67 -4.31 -13.41
N LYS A 137 -12.32 -5.46 -13.63
CA LYS A 137 -11.88 -6.75 -13.07
C LYS A 137 -10.42 -7.07 -13.41
N GLY A 138 -10.00 -6.86 -14.66
CA GLY A 138 -8.64 -7.16 -15.11
C GLY A 138 -7.58 -6.32 -14.41
N GLU A 139 -7.87 -5.04 -14.19
CA GLU A 139 -7.00 -4.12 -13.48
C GLU A 139 -6.89 -4.50 -11.99
N LEU A 140 -8.02 -4.81 -11.35
CA LEU A 140 -8.07 -5.23 -9.96
C LEU A 140 -7.29 -6.53 -9.74
N LEU A 141 -7.47 -7.54 -10.59
CA LEU A 141 -6.74 -8.81 -10.51
C LEU A 141 -5.23 -8.62 -10.62
N THR A 142 -4.78 -7.76 -11.54
CA THR A 142 -3.36 -7.41 -11.71
C THR A 142 -2.81 -6.74 -10.44
N ASP A 143 -3.58 -5.84 -9.84
CA ASP A 143 -3.18 -5.16 -8.61
C ASP A 143 -3.15 -6.14 -7.41
N ILE A 144 -4.15 -7.03 -7.27
CA ILE A 144 -4.18 -8.07 -6.22
C ILE A 144 -2.99 -9.01 -6.36
N THR A 145 -2.71 -9.53 -7.57
CA THR A 145 -1.55 -10.39 -7.82
C THR A 145 -0.26 -9.67 -7.45
N THR A 146 -0.11 -8.41 -7.85
CA THR A 146 1.06 -7.59 -7.48
C THR A 146 1.17 -7.39 -5.96
N MET A 147 0.05 -7.28 -5.24
CA MET A 147 0.03 -7.15 -3.78
C MET A 147 0.44 -8.47 -3.10
N ILE A 148 0.02 -9.61 -3.63
CA ILE A 148 0.44 -10.94 -3.15
C ILE A 148 1.94 -11.12 -3.38
N ASP A 149 2.44 -10.87 -4.59
CA ASP A 149 3.86 -10.97 -4.96
C ASP A 149 4.76 -10.10 -4.09
N LYS A 150 4.27 -8.91 -3.70
CA LYS A 150 4.98 -7.99 -2.79
C LYS A 150 4.75 -8.30 -1.31
N SER A 151 4.09 -9.40 -0.99
CA SER A 151 3.75 -9.81 0.39
C SER A 151 2.98 -8.73 1.18
N MET A 152 2.24 -7.87 0.50
CA MET A 152 1.34 -6.89 1.13
C MET A 152 0.12 -7.59 1.74
N LEU A 153 -0.37 -8.64 1.07
CA LEU A 153 -1.37 -9.59 1.53
C LEU A 153 -0.63 -10.88 1.92
N ARG A 154 -0.23 -11.00 3.19
CA ARG A 154 0.66 -12.09 3.64
C ARG A 154 0.06 -13.49 3.51
N GLN A 155 -1.24 -13.60 3.69
CA GLN A 155 -2.01 -14.84 3.59
C GLN A 155 -3.07 -14.75 2.47
N GLY A 156 -2.84 -13.83 1.52
CA GLY A 156 -3.75 -13.61 0.40
C GLY A 156 -3.59 -14.68 -0.65
N HIS A 157 -4.71 -15.33 -1.01
CA HIS A 157 -4.80 -16.29 -2.11
C HIS A 157 -5.96 -15.89 -3.03
N LEU A 158 -5.73 -16.03 -4.31
CA LEU A 158 -6.76 -15.85 -5.33
C LEU A 158 -7.21 -17.23 -5.80
N ASP A 159 -8.52 -17.42 -6.01
CA ASP A 159 -9.00 -18.67 -6.59
C ASP A 159 -8.57 -18.83 -8.07
N GLU A 160 -8.64 -20.04 -8.62
CA GLU A 160 -8.18 -20.35 -9.99
C GLU A 160 -8.85 -19.49 -11.05
N ASN A 161 -10.10 -19.08 -10.84
CA ASN A 161 -10.88 -18.26 -11.77
C ASN A 161 -10.79 -16.75 -11.50
N GLY A 162 -10.06 -16.32 -10.47
CA GLY A 162 -9.98 -14.93 -10.04
C GLY A 162 -11.33 -14.34 -9.62
N THR A 163 -12.22 -15.18 -9.03
CA THR A 163 -13.55 -14.76 -8.60
C THR A 163 -13.63 -14.42 -7.11
N CYS A 164 -12.70 -14.97 -6.33
CA CYS A 164 -12.67 -14.79 -4.88
C CYS A 164 -11.25 -14.53 -4.38
N LEU A 165 -11.11 -13.54 -3.51
CA LEU A 165 -9.89 -13.27 -2.77
C LEU A 165 -10.05 -13.81 -1.34
N MET A 166 -9.23 -14.79 -0.97
CA MET A 166 -9.12 -15.34 0.37
C MET A 166 -7.96 -14.67 1.07
N VAL A 167 -8.14 -14.25 2.32
CA VAL A 167 -7.14 -13.47 3.07
C VAL A 167 -6.60 -14.21 4.29
N THR A 168 -6.94 -15.50 4.41
CA THR A 168 -6.44 -16.42 5.43
C THR A 168 -6.06 -17.75 4.80
N ASN A 169 -4.99 -18.36 5.30
CA ASN A 169 -4.59 -19.71 4.86
C ASN A 169 -5.67 -20.74 5.20
N ASP A 170 -6.31 -20.60 6.37
CA ASP A 170 -7.37 -21.52 6.81
C ASP A 170 -8.55 -21.55 5.83
N CYS A 171 -8.95 -20.38 5.30
CA CYS A 171 -9.99 -20.26 4.30
C CYS A 171 -9.54 -20.92 2.96
N TYR A 172 -8.28 -20.72 2.58
CA TYR A 172 -7.73 -21.31 1.37
C TYR A 172 -7.63 -22.85 1.46
N ASP A 173 -7.20 -23.38 2.62
CA ASP A 173 -7.10 -24.81 2.86
C ASP A 173 -8.48 -25.50 2.87
N GLN A 174 -9.53 -24.80 3.32
CA GLN A 174 -10.92 -25.29 3.24
C GLN A 174 -11.47 -25.26 1.81
N TYR A 175 -11.01 -24.32 0.99
CA TYR A 175 -11.43 -24.20 -0.41
C TYR A 175 -10.82 -25.29 -1.30
N ARG A 176 -9.58 -25.69 -1.04
CA ARG A 176 -8.82 -26.66 -1.81
C ARG A 176 -9.28 -28.10 -1.58
#